data_9c8d391b00bf0442a802d2e063a37833
#
_entry.id   9c8d391b00bf0442a802d2e063a37833
#
_cell.length_a   1.000
_cell.length_b   1.000
_cell.length_c   1.000
_cell.angle_alpha   90.00
_cell.angle_beta   90.00
_cell.angle_gamma   90.00
#
_symmetry.space_group_name_H-M   'P 1'
#
loop_
_entity.id
_entity.type
_entity.pdbx_description
1 polymer ?
#
loop_
_entity_poly.entity_id
_entity_poly.type
_entity_poly.pdbx_seq_one_letter_code
_entity_poly.pdbx_strand_id
1 'polypeptide(L)'
;KTLYNKKKKKNGVDNLCDYFIKYETEFSPHPTILLFDNEKNTKRPLRGFISYAELSEQEKDQLENKNHVLLEPKCNLNLVSVPLPYGKNECELEDLFTDETLNIEIDGRKFSRHDENPQKYYNKDIFSKYIFQNFEKIDFAGFKPLLNIFDKLTG
;
A
#
# COMPACT_ATOMS: atom_id res chain seq x y z
N LYS A 1 -14.23 -8.36 22.76
CA LYS A 1 -14.26 -8.31 21.27
C LYS A 1 -15.52 -7.56 20.88
N THR A 2 -15.35 -6.36 20.36
CA THR A 2 -16.46 -5.46 19.99
C THR A 2 -17.00 -5.92 18.64
N LEU A 3 -18.26 -6.35 18.60
CA LEU A 3 -18.97 -6.67 17.37
C LEU A 3 -19.00 -5.43 16.46
N TYR A 4 -18.29 -5.47 15.37
CA TYR A 4 -18.23 -4.41 14.37
C TYR A 4 -19.62 -4.18 13.76
N ASN A 5 -20.11 -2.97 13.86
CA ASN A 5 -21.45 -2.58 13.45
C ASN A 5 -21.56 -2.60 11.91
N LYS A 6 -22.21 -3.59 11.34
CA LYS A 6 -22.34 -3.88 9.89
C LYS A 6 -23.01 -2.80 9.01
N LYS A 7 -23.30 -1.60 9.53
CA LYS A 7 -24.10 -0.58 8.82
C LYS A 7 -23.32 0.64 8.31
N LYS A 8 -22.01 0.76 8.53
CA LYS A 8 -21.20 1.84 7.93
C LYS A 8 -20.54 1.34 6.65
N LYS A 9 -20.53 2.20 5.60
CA LYS A 9 -19.76 1.97 4.39
C LYS A 9 -18.29 1.81 4.81
N LYS A 10 -17.75 0.60 4.67
CA LYS A 10 -16.39 0.28 5.11
C LYS A 10 -15.40 1.00 4.21
N ASN A 11 -14.39 1.62 4.82
CA ASN A 11 -13.23 2.15 4.09
C ASN A 11 -12.24 1.01 3.77
N GLY A 12 -11.16 1.33 3.06
CA GLY A 12 -10.15 0.34 2.69
C GLY A 12 -9.48 -0.33 3.89
N VAL A 13 -9.26 0.41 4.98
CA VAL A 13 -8.67 -0.11 6.22
C VAL A 13 -9.59 -1.09 6.91
N ASP A 14 -10.89 -0.76 7.03
CA ASP A 14 -11.87 -1.66 7.63
C ASP A 14 -11.96 -2.99 6.88
N ASN A 15 -11.86 -2.95 5.54
CA ASN A 15 -11.84 -4.15 4.70
C ASN A 15 -10.58 -4.98 4.96
N LEU A 16 -9.41 -4.35 5.10
CA LEU A 16 -8.15 -5.04 5.40
C LEU A 16 -8.15 -5.64 6.80
N CYS A 17 -8.72 -4.96 7.79
CA CYS A 17 -8.93 -5.52 9.13
C CYS A 17 -9.86 -6.75 9.10
N ASP A 18 -10.92 -6.72 8.30
CA ASP A 18 -11.78 -7.89 8.12
C ASP A 18 -11.04 -9.06 7.47
N TYR A 19 -10.19 -8.77 6.49
CA TYR A 19 -9.31 -9.77 5.88
C TYR A 19 -8.35 -10.38 6.91
N PHE A 20 -7.70 -9.56 7.72
CA PHE A 20 -6.82 -10.01 8.78
C PHE A 20 -7.54 -10.98 9.74
N ILE A 21 -8.72 -10.61 10.24
CA ILE A 21 -9.52 -11.49 11.11
C ILE A 21 -9.86 -12.82 10.43
N LYS A 22 -10.21 -12.77 9.15
CA LYS A 22 -10.58 -13.97 8.39
C LYS A 22 -9.39 -14.89 8.21
N TYR A 23 -8.24 -14.34 7.78
CA TYR A 23 -7.04 -15.14 7.49
C TYR A 23 -6.29 -15.61 8.73
N GLU A 24 -6.49 -15.00 9.90
CA GLU A 24 -5.90 -15.44 11.18
C GLU A 24 -6.16 -16.92 11.48
N THR A 25 -7.22 -17.49 10.92
CA THR A 25 -7.67 -18.87 11.21
C THR A 25 -7.54 -19.84 10.04
N GLU A 26 -7.25 -19.37 8.85
CA GLU A 26 -7.19 -20.19 7.63
C GLU A 26 -5.74 -20.51 7.26
N PHE A 27 -5.42 -21.79 7.05
CA PHE A 27 -4.12 -22.18 6.49
C PHE A 27 -4.03 -21.78 5.03
N SER A 28 -2.92 -21.13 4.64
CA SER A 28 -2.60 -20.83 3.25
C SER A 28 -1.16 -21.22 2.94
N PRO A 29 -0.91 -22.08 1.95
CA PRO A 29 0.44 -22.41 1.50
C PRO A 29 1.08 -21.27 0.70
N HIS A 30 0.26 -20.34 0.20
CA HIS A 30 0.72 -19.19 -0.57
C HIS A 30 0.71 -17.93 0.27
N PRO A 31 1.67 -17.01 0.08
CA PRO A 31 1.70 -15.76 0.82
C PRO A 31 0.49 -14.89 0.49
N THR A 32 -0.12 -14.34 1.53
CA THR A 32 -1.06 -13.24 1.40
C THR A 32 -0.36 -11.96 1.80
N ILE A 33 -0.41 -10.94 0.95
CA ILE A 33 0.30 -9.69 1.16
C ILE A 33 -0.70 -8.56 1.36
N LEU A 34 -0.63 -7.89 2.52
CA LEU A 34 -1.31 -6.65 2.79
C LEU A 34 -0.33 -5.50 2.52
N LEU A 35 -0.49 -4.82 1.39
CA LEU A 35 0.35 -3.69 0.99
C LEU A 35 -0.27 -2.37 1.42
N PHE A 36 0.54 -1.52 2.07
CA PHE A 36 0.16 -0.19 2.50
C PHE A 36 1.18 0.86 2.03
N ASP A 37 0.68 2.07 1.77
CA ASP A 37 1.52 3.26 1.70
C ASP A 37 2.31 3.44 3.00
N ASN A 38 3.54 3.95 2.90
CA ASN A 38 4.41 4.15 4.06
C ASN A 38 4.24 5.56 4.60
N GLU A 39 3.19 5.76 5.38
CA GLU A 39 2.82 7.06 5.94
C GLU A 39 3.04 7.09 7.46
N LYS A 40 3.56 8.22 7.97
CA LYS A 40 3.84 8.42 9.40
C LYS A 40 2.64 8.90 10.21
N ASN A 41 1.68 9.52 9.56
CA ASN A 41 0.52 10.08 10.24
C ASN A 41 -0.33 8.97 10.87
N THR A 42 -0.59 9.09 12.18
CA THR A 42 -1.36 8.10 12.97
C THR A 42 -2.81 7.90 12.50
N LYS A 43 -3.35 8.86 11.75
CA LYS A 43 -4.70 8.77 11.16
C LYS A 43 -4.74 8.05 9.82
N ARG A 44 -3.58 7.66 9.27
CA ARG A 44 -3.46 7.00 7.99
C ARG A 44 -3.57 5.48 8.10
N PRO A 45 -3.92 4.79 7.00
CA PRO A 45 -4.23 3.37 6.97
C PRO A 45 -3.22 2.46 7.64
N LEU A 46 -1.92 2.60 7.32
CA LEU A 46 -0.88 1.73 7.88
C LEU A 46 -0.84 1.80 9.41
N ARG A 47 -0.85 3.02 9.98
CA ARG A 47 -0.76 3.21 11.44
C ARG A 47 -2.02 2.72 12.16
N GLY A 48 -3.18 2.93 11.54
CA GLY A 48 -4.44 2.35 12.01
C GLY A 48 -4.41 0.83 12.04
N PHE A 49 -3.89 0.21 10.98
CA PHE A 49 -3.76 -1.25 10.90
C PHE A 49 -2.74 -1.80 11.92
N ILE A 50 -1.57 -1.18 12.06
CA ILE A 50 -0.55 -1.57 13.07
C ILE A 50 -1.15 -1.57 14.48
N SER A 51 -1.92 -0.54 14.82
CA SER A 51 -2.61 -0.46 16.11
C SER A 51 -3.69 -1.53 16.26
N TYR A 52 -4.43 -1.80 15.19
CA TYR A 52 -5.49 -2.81 15.19
C TYR A 52 -4.95 -4.23 15.33
N ALA A 53 -3.86 -4.55 14.63
CA ALA A 53 -3.21 -5.85 14.65
C ALA A 53 -2.31 -6.05 15.89
N GLU A 54 -2.21 -5.03 16.76
CA GLU A 54 -1.43 -5.05 18.01
C GLU A 54 0.02 -5.52 17.80
N LEU A 55 0.68 -5.02 16.74
CA LEU A 55 2.06 -5.38 16.44
C LEU A 55 2.97 -5.09 17.65
N SER A 56 3.79 -6.07 18.02
CA SER A 56 4.84 -5.92 19.00
C SER A 56 5.90 -4.90 18.53
N GLU A 57 6.70 -4.38 19.45
CA GLU A 57 7.78 -3.45 19.10
C GLU A 57 8.81 -4.08 18.15
N GLN A 58 9.07 -5.38 18.29
CA GLN A 58 9.95 -6.11 17.39
C GLN A 58 9.40 -6.20 15.95
N GLU A 59 8.10 -6.43 15.81
CA GLU A 59 7.43 -6.46 14.50
C GLU A 59 7.38 -5.06 13.85
N LYS A 60 7.15 -4.02 14.65
CA LYS A 60 7.23 -2.63 14.19
C LYS A 60 8.62 -2.26 13.69
N ASP A 61 9.66 -2.63 14.46
CA ASP A 61 11.05 -2.43 14.08
C ASP A 61 11.41 -3.20 12.81
N GLN A 62 10.95 -4.44 12.68
CA GLN A 62 11.11 -5.22 11.47
C GLN A 62 10.43 -4.57 10.26
N LEU A 63 9.20 -4.10 10.42
CA LEU A 63 8.47 -3.40 9.36
C LEU A 63 9.18 -2.10 8.94
N GLU A 64 9.73 -1.36 9.90
CA GLU A 64 10.44 -0.11 9.63
C GLU A 64 11.76 -0.36 8.89
N ASN A 65 12.52 -1.41 9.26
CA ASN A 65 13.84 -1.69 8.71
C ASN A 65 13.80 -2.51 7.41
N LYS A 66 12.79 -3.38 7.23
CA LYS A 66 12.70 -4.31 6.10
C LYS A 66 11.51 -4.07 5.18
N ASN A 67 10.62 -3.15 5.53
CA ASN A 67 9.35 -2.89 4.86
C ASN A 67 8.39 -4.08 4.79
N HIS A 68 8.62 -5.14 5.56
CA HIS A 68 7.70 -6.27 5.68
C HIS A 68 7.83 -6.99 7.02
N VAL A 69 6.74 -7.59 7.44
CA VAL A 69 6.66 -8.46 8.62
C VAL A 69 5.63 -9.56 8.41
N LEU A 70 5.95 -10.78 8.86
CA LEU A 70 5.03 -11.90 8.88
C LEU A 70 4.11 -11.78 10.10
N LEU A 71 2.82 -11.55 9.84
CA LEU A 71 1.82 -11.36 10.89
C LEU A 71 1.32 -12.68 11.48
N GLU A 72 1.03 -13.67 10.61
CA GLU A 72 0.51 -14.95 11.02
C GLU A 72 1.14 -16.07 10.17
N PRO A 73 2.03 -16.89 10.77
CA PRO A 73 2.73 -17.95 10.04
C PRO A 73 1.81 -19.02 9.45
N LYS A 74 0.71 -19.35 10.11
CA LYS A 74 -0.17 -20.43 9.68
C LYS A 74 -0.86 -20.14 8.35
N CYS A 75 -1.25 -18.89 8.14
CA CYS A 75 -1.88 -18.46 6.89
C CYS A 75 -0.93 -17.69 5.97
N ASN A 76 0.36 -17.66 6.28
CA ASN A 76 1.39 -16.97 5.51
C ASN A 76 0.99 -15.51 5.19
N LEU A 77 0.45 -14.81 6.19
CA LEU A 77 -0.03 -13.45 6.06
C LEU A 77 1.09 -12.45 6.36
N ASN A 78 1.41 -11.63 5.37
CA ASN A 78 2.49 -10.65 5.43
C ASN A 78 1.95 -9.22 5.31
N LEU A 79 2.42 -8.35 6.20
CA LEU A 79 2.25 -6.91 6.08
C LEU A 79 3.47 -6.35 5.34
N VAL A 80 3.22 -5.55 4.30
CA VAL A 80 4.26 -4.87 3.52
C VAL A 80 3.95 -3.39 3.46
N SER A 81 4.95 -2.55 3.72
CA SER A 81 4.89 -1.11 3.47
C SER A 81 5.69 -0.76 2.22
N VAL A 82 5.23 0.23 1.48
CA VAL A 82 5.97 0.75 0.31
C VAL A 82 7.36 1.20 0.76
N PRO A 83 8.46 0.71 0.14
CA PRO A 83 9.81 1.15 0.47
C PRO A 83 10.00 2.64 0.20
N LEU A 84 10.65 3.32 1.14
CA LEU A 84 10.89 4.76 1.01
C LEU A 84 11.90 5.06 -0.10
N PRO A 85 11.57 5.91 -1.07
CA PRO A 85 12.56 6.48 -1.98
C PRO A 85 13.63 7.27 -1.22
N TYR A 86 14.82 7.38 -1.79
CA TYR A 86 15.93 8.08 -1.16
C TYR A 86 15.55 9.50 -0.74
N GLY A 87 15.86 9.86 0.50
CA GLY A 87 15.59 11.19 1.07
C GLY A 87 14.14 11.45 1.49
N LYS A 88 13.22 10.50 1.27
CA LYS A 88 11.85 10.61 1.76
C LYS A 88 11.70 9.93 3.13
N ASN A 89 10.78 10.45 3.95
CA ASN A 89 10.44 9.88 5.24
C ASN A 89 9.01 9.30 5.30
N GLU A 90 8.24 9.50 4.23
CA GLU A 90 6.95 8.88 3.96
C GLU A 90 6.73 8.81 2.45
N CYS A 91 5.93 7.87 1.96
CA CYS A 91 5.59 7.76 0.55
C CYS A 91 4.27 7.01 0.34
N GLU A 92 3.64 7.33 -0.78
CA GLU A 92 2.56 6.55 -1.38
C GLU A 92 3.13 5.66 -2.51
N LEU A 93 2.34 4.71 -2.99
CA LEU A 93 2.77 3.82 -4.08
C LEU A 93 3.16 4.60 -5.35
N GLU A 94 2.47 5.70 -5.62
CA GLU A 94 2.74 6.57 -6.76
C GLU A 94 4.10 7.26 -6.69
N ASP A 95 4.70 7.40 -5.50
CA ASP A 95 6.05 7.96 -5.33
C ASP A 95 7.16 7.07 -5.90
N LEU A 96 6.84 5.84 -6.27
CA LEU A 96 7.77 4.93 -6.94
C LEU A 96 7.90 5.19 -8.45
N PHE A 97 6.99 5.97 -9.05
CA PHE A 97 7.14 6.43 -10.42
C PHE A 97 8.13 7.59 -10.51
N THR A 98 8.72 7.76 -11.68
CA THR A 98 9.59 8.93 -11.96
C THR A 98 8.79 10.22 -11.99
N ASP A 99 9.45 11.34 -11.75
CA ASP A 99 8.83 12.67 -11.87
C ASP A 99 8.28 12.92 -13.29
N GLU A 100 8.93 12.38 -14.32
CA GLU A 100 8.46 12.43 -15.69
C GLU A 100 7.10 11.76 -15.83
N THR A 101 6.95 10.55 -15.27
CA THR A 101 5.69 9.82 -15.28
C THR A 101 4.59 10.53 -14.47
N LEU A 102 4.93 11.06 -13.30
CA LEU A 102 3.99 11.81 -12.45
C LEU A 102 3.51 13.13 -13.07
N ASN A 103 4.31 13.72 -13.96
CA ASN A 103 3.99 14.97 -14.63
C ASN A 103 3.32 14.79 -16.02
N ILE A 104 2.93 13.57 -16.38
CA ILE A 104 2.22 13.33 -17.64
C ILE A 104 0.90 14.11 -17.65
N GLU A 105 0.65 14.81 -18.75
CA GLU A 105 -0.62 15.48 -18.99
C GLU A 105 -1.57 14.60 -19.78
N ILE A 106 -2.80 14.48 -19.29
CA ILE A 106 -3.89 13.74 -19.93
C ILE A 106 -5.05 14.73 -20.19
N ASP A 107 -5.41 14.93 -21.44
CA ASP A 107 -6.44 15.89 -21.86
C ASP A 107 -6.18 17.31 -21.29
N GLY A 108 -4.92 17.76 -21.28
CA GLY A 108 -4.50 19.07 -20.77
C GLY A 108 -4.56 19.20 -19.24
N ARG A 109 -4.75 18.11 -18.52
CA ARG A 109 -4.79 18.05 -17.05
C ARG A 109 -3.58 17.34 -16.48
N LYS A 110 -3.15 17.74 -15.27
CA LYS A 110 -2.05 17.13 -14.53
C LYS A 110 -2.54 16.16 -13.47
N PHE A 111 -1.67 15.23 -13.08
CA PHE A 111 -1.97 14.34 -11.96
C PHE A 111 -2.01 15.11 -10.65
N SER A 112 -3.03 14.88 -9.83
CA SER A 112 -3.05 15.31 -8.43
C SER A 112 -3.66 14.23 -7.54
N ARG A 113 -3.04 14.03 -6.39
CA ARG A 113 -3.50 13.09 -5.35
C ARG A 113 -4.62 13.69 -4.49
N HIS A 114 -4.64 15.02 -4.36
CA HIS A 114 -5.43 15.74 -3.37
C HIS A 114 -6.26 16.87 -3.95
N ASP A 115 -5.95 17.31 -5.17
CA ASP A 115 -6.66 18.44 -5.76
C ASP A 115 -7.94 17.95 -6.44
N GLU A 116 -9.05 18.58 -6.08
CA GLU A 116 -10.37 18.20 -6.52
C GLU A 116 -10.86 19.02 -7.74
N ASN A 117 -10.05 19.92 -8.29
CA ASN A 117 -10.46 20.68 -9.47
C ASN A 117 -10.34 19.83 -10.75
N PRO A 118 -11.45 19.24 -11.24
CA PRO A 118 -11.43 18.28 -12.35
C PRO A 118 -11.10 18.93 -13.70
N GLN A 119 -11.08 20.27 -13.78
CA GLN A 119 -10.70 20.99 -15.01
C GLN A 119 -9.19 21.10 -15.16
N LYS A 120 -8.44 21.05 -14.05
CA LYS A 120 -6.99 21.20 -14.03
C LYS A 120 -6.26 19.90 -13.73
N TYR A 121 -6.90 19.02 -12.97
CA TYR A 121 -6.27 17.83 -12.45
C TYR A 121 -7.07 16.57 -12.73
N TYR A 122 -6.37 15.45 -12.84
CA TYR A 122 -6.94 14.11 -12.84
C TYR A 122 -6.47 13.31 -11.62
N ASN A 123 -7.29 12.38 -11.18
CA ASN A 123 -7.08 11.60 -9.96
C ASN A 123 -6.32 10.28 -10.19
N LYS A 124 -6.11 9.52 -9.12
CA LYS A 124 -5.44 8.22 -9.14
C LYS A 124 -6.10 7.19 -10.06
N ASP A 125 -7.43 7.21 -10.20
CA ASP A 125 -8.13 6.26 -11.08
C ASP A 125 -7.79 6.48 -12.56
N ILE A 126 -7.71 7.74 -12.99
CA ILE A 126 -7.31 8.09 -14.36
C ILE A 126 -5.83 7.79 -14.55
N PHE A 127 -4.98 8.13 -13.57
CA PHE A 127 -3.56 7.82 -13.60
C PHE A 127 -3.32 6.33 -13.77
N SER A 128 -3.93 5.48 -12.92
CA SER A 128 -3.75 4.03 -12.97
C SER A 128 -4.18 3.42 -14.31
N LYS A 129 -5.28 3.91 -14.90
CA LYS A 129 -5.73 3.48 -16.23
C LYS A 129 -4.73 3.85 -17.32
N TYR A 130 -4.18 5.08 -17.25
CA TYR A 130 -3.15 5.51 -18.18
C TYR A 130 -1.89 4.65 -18.07
N ILE A 131 -1.40 4.39 -16.86
CA ILE A 131 -0.24 3.51 -16.62
C ILE A 131 -0.50 2.13 -17.20
N PHE A 132 -1.67 1.54 -16.93
CA PHE A 132 -2.03 0.23 -17.46
C PHE A 132 -2.07 0.18 -19.00
N GLN A 133 -2.58 1.22 -19.64
CA GLN A 133 -2.67 1.30 -21.10
C GLN A 133 -1.33 1.57 -21.77
N ASN A 134 -0.37 2.14 -21.07
CA ASN A 134 0.93 2.57 -21.60
C ASN A 134 2.12 1.90 -20.91
N PHE A 135 1.91 0.78 -20.22
CA PHE A 135 2.91 0.16 -19.35
C PHE A 135 4.26 -0.09 -20.03
N GLU A 136 4.27 -0.38 -21.34
CA GLU A 136 5.51 -0.59 -22.10
C GLU A 136 6.40 0.65 -22.22
N LYS A 137 5.84 1.85 -21.99
CA LYS A 137 6.53 3.14 -22.07
C LYS A 137 6.85 3.73 -20.72
N ILE A 138 6.38 3.12 -19.64
CA ILE A 138 6.54 3.62 -18.29
C ILE A 138 7.80 3.04 -17.66
N ASP A 139 8.58 3.89 -17.01
CA ASP A 139 9.72 3.45 -16.20
C ASP A 139 9.24 2.96 -14.83
N PHE A 140 9.41 1.68 -14.56
CA PHE A 140 9.11 1.03 -13.29
C PHE A 140 10.36 0.77 -12.43
N ALA A 141 11.50 1.37 -12.73
CA ALA A 141 12.74 1.12 -11.98
C ALA A 141 12.60 1.40 -10.47
N GLY A 142 11.80 2.42 -10.09
CA GLY A 142 11.55 2.74 -8.69
C GLY A 142 10.76 1.66 -7.92
N PHE A 143 10.08 0.75 -8.61
CA PHE A 143 9.36 -0.37 -8.00
C PHE A 143 10.26 -1.56 -7.64
N LYS A 144 11.51 -1.59 -8.11
CA LYS A 144 12.43 -2.71 -7.88
C LYS A 144 12.59 -3.09 -6.40
N PRO A 145 12.72 -2.16 -5.44
CA PRO A 145 12.80 -2.51 -4.02
C PRO A 145 11.55 -3.23 -3.51
N LEU A 146 10.36 -2.80 -3.95
CA LEU A 146 9.08 -3.43 -3.58
C LEU A 146 8.97 -4.83 -4.21
N LEU A 147 9.30 -4.98 -5.49
CA LEU A 147 9.30 -6.27 -6.19
C LEU A 147 10.27 -7.26 -5.55
N ASN A 148 11.45 -6.82 -5.12
CA ASN A 148 12.40 -7.66 -4.39
C ASN A 148 11.85 -8.18 -3.05
N ILE A 149 10.95 -7.43 -2.40
CA ILE A 149 10.25 -7.92 -1.20
C ILE A 149 9.27 -9.01 -1.60
N PHE A 150 8.48 -8.79 -2.64
CA PHE A 150 7.52 -9.79 -3.12
C PHE A 150 8.21 -11.08 -3.54
N ASP A 151 9.31 -11.01 -4.28
CA ASP A 151 10.10 -12.17 -4.69
C ASP A 151 10.57 -12.99 -3.47
N LYS A 152 11.03 -12.32 -2.40
CA LYS A 152 11.43 -13.00 -1.16
C LYS A 152 10.28 -13.66 -0.41
N LEU A 153 9.06 -13.13 -0.54
CA LEU A 153 7.89 -13.67 0.13
C LEU A 153 7.24 -14.81 -0.65
N THR A 154 7.43 -14.84 -1.98
CA THR A 154 6.78 -15.81 -2.88
C THR A 154 7.70 -16.92 -3.36
N GLY A 155 9.03 -16.74 -3.28
CA GLY A 155 10.07 -17.67 -3.74
C GLY A 155 10.40 -18.74 -2.79
#